data_9755b277d83eca4baa4742f06b53846d
#
_entry.id   9755b277d83eca4baa4742f06b53846d
#
_cell.length_a   1.000
_cell.length_b   1.000
_cell.length_c   1.000
_cell.angle_alpha   90.00
_cell.angle_beta   90.00
_cell.angle_gamma   90.00
#
_symmetry.space_group_name_H-M   'P 1'
#
loop_
_entity.id
_entity.type
_entity.pdbx_description
1 polymer ?
#
loop_
_entity_poly.entity_id
_entity_poly.type
_entity_poly.pdbx_seq_one_letter_code
_entity_poly.pdbx_strand_id
1 'polypeptide(L)'
;MEKFNNGGLIRWINTAGFELVMSNGKHILLDPFLSGNVDGVLCHPMELEEIKQCDYLLLSHIHIDHAADVARIQEKFPDVVIFVGDLSADPLCEWLNINCARICRVRSGEVYEFDDLLVEVFAGRHTESPRGYYRGAKKFRNQDGSVSLSDWFGNLELNNYRLTLCDGTRIMVWAGMTSQDQKNRLRGVRSDIALMHVSPKQDFDQFARLVEAMGIRIVIPHHYDFTEGFFKMMPEAMKDMSRENQEHF
;
A
#
# COMPACT_ATOMS: atom_id res chain seq x y z
N MET A 1 16.64 -10.76 1.48
CA MET A 1 16.57 -10.22 0.12
C MET A 1 16.35 -11.38 -0.84
N GLU A 2 15.17 -11.50 -1.41
CA GLU A 2 14.89 -12.57 -2.39
C GLU A 2 15.13 -12.04 -3.80
N LYS A 3 15.92 -12.79 -4.59
CA LYS A 3 16.19 -12.46 -6.01
C LYS A 3 15.20 -13.21 -6.90
N PHE A 4 14.61 -12.50 -7.86
CA PHE A 4 13.85 -13.12 -8.94
C PHE A 4 14.79 -13.88 -9.88
N ASN A 5 14.25 -14.86 -10.63
CA ASN A 5 15.03 -15.69 -11.56
C ASN A 5 15.84 -14.90 -12.61
N ASN A 6 15.50 -13.64 -12.87
CA ASN A 6 16.14 -12.77 -13.85
C ASN A 6 16.84 -11.54 -13.24
N GLY A 7 17.11 -11.55 -11.94
CA GLY A 7 17.91 -10.50 -11.29
C GLY A 7 17.12 -9.36 -10.63
N GLY A 8 15.80 -9.44 -10.55
CA GLY A 8 14.99 -8.50 -9.78
C GLY A 8 15.13 -8.69 -8.26
N LEU A 9 14.67 -7.73 -7.47
CA LEU A 9 14.76 -7.70 -6.01
C LEU A 9 13.47 -7.19 -5.39
N ILE A 10 13.01 -7.80 -4.30
CA ILE A 10 12.02 -7.24 -3.38
C ILE A 10 12.71 -6.94 -2.05
N ARG A 11 12.59 -5.71 -1.59
CA ARG A 11 12.98 -5.28 -0.25
C ARG A 11 11.76 -4.78 0.48
N TRP A 12 11.39 -5.43 1.59
CA TRP A 12 10.43 -4.86 2.52
C TRP A 12 11.11 -3.68 3.26
N ILE A 13 10.39 -2.58 3.35
CA ILE A 13 10.87 -1.36 4.01
C ILE A 13 10.33 -1.33 5.43
N ASN A 14 9.04 -1.06 5.56
CA ASN A 14 8.28 -1.04 6.81
C ASN A 14 6.79 -1.11 6.48
N THR A 15 5.95 -1.49 7.42
CA THR A 15 4.49 -1.53 7.28
C THR A 15 4.04 -2.19 5.97
N ALA A 16 3.39 -1.45 5.08
CA ALA A 16 3.04 -1.88 3.73
C ALA A 16 4.11 -1.51 2.68
N GLY A 17 5.22 -0.90 3.11
CA GLY A 17 6.24 -0.35 2.23
C GLY A 17 7.16 -1.40 1.62
N PHE A 18 7.33 -1.34 0.29
CA PHE A 18 8.28 -2.17 -0.43
C PHE A 18 9.06 -1.37 -1.47
N GLU A 19 10.28 -1.79 -1.73
CA GLU A 19 11.04 -1.44 -2.92
C GLU A 19 11.18 -2.66 -3.80
N LEU A 20 10.78 -2.53 -5.06
CA LEU A 20 10.97 -3.53 -6.10
C LEU A 20 12.02 -3.01 -7.06
N VAL A 21 13.11 -3.76 -7.27
CA VAL A 21 14.09 -3.46 -8.31
C VAL A 21 13.82 -4.39 -9.48
N MET A 22 13.45 -3.82 -10.62
CA MET A 22 13.16 -4.58 -11.83
C MET A 22 14.45 -5.05 -12.51
N SER A 23 14.37 -6.06 -13.37
CA SER A 23 15.53 -6.61 -14.09
C SER A 23 16.19 -5.61 -15.05
N ASN A 24 15.47 -4.57 -15.48
CA ASN A 24 16.01 -3.46 -16.29
C ASN A 24 16.65 -2.33 -15.45
N GLY A 25 16.71 -2.49 -14.12
CA GLY A 25 17.31 -1.54 -13.21
C GLY A 25 16.39 -0.41 -12.72
N LYS A 26 15.12 -0.36 -13.15
CA LYS A 26 14.15 0.61 -12.61
C LYS A 26 13.62 0.17 -11.26
N HIS A 27 13.24 1.15 -10.44
CA HIS A 27 12.77 0.96 -9.08
C HIS A 27 11.31 1.38 -8.92
N ILE A 28 10.55 0.55 -8.24
CA ILE A 28 9.17 0.82 -7.83
C ILE A 28 9.13 0.90 -6.30
N LEU A 29 8.56 1.97 -5.76
CA LEU A 29 8.18 2.03 -4.36
C LEU A 29 6.68 1.78 -4.21
N LEU A 30 6.32 0.95 -3.24
CA LEU A 30 4.94 0.69 -2.85
C LEU A 30 4.73 1.23 -1.44
N ASP A 31 3.70 2.05 -1.24
CA ASP A 31 3.28 2.56 0.08
C ASP A 31 4.45 2.94 1.01
N PRO A 32 5.39 3.80 0.58
CA PRO A 32 6.63 4.04 1.31
C PRO A 32 6.39 4.84 2.59
N PHE A 33 6.66 4.23 3.74
CA PHE A 33 6.67 4.87 5.05
C PHE A 33 8.04 4.69 5.68
N LEU A 34 8.94 5.66 5.46
CA LEU A 34 10.37 5.54 5.75
C LEU A 34 10.72 5.98 7.16
N SER A 35 10.33 7.20 7.52
CA SER A 35 10.86 7.90 8.70
C SER A 35 10.02 7.75 9.96
N GLY A 36 8.86 7.07 9.88
CA GLY A 36 7.98 6.96 11.04
C GLY A 36 7.56 8.33 11.57
N ASN A 37 6.84 9.11 10.74
CA ASN A 37 6.37 10.45 11.13
C ASN A 37 5.42 10.46 12.34
N VAL A 38 5.21 9.31 12.95
CA VAL A 38 4.42 9.13 14.17
C VAL A 38 5.30 8.42 15.19
N ASP A 39 5.60 9.10 16.28
CA ASP A 39 6.46 8.59 17.35
C ASP A 39 6.01 7.19 17.81
N GLY A 40 6.95 6.27 17.86
CA GLY A 40 6.75 4.91 18.36
C GLY A 40 5.99 3.96 17.42
N VAL A 41 5.66 4.37 16.20
CA VAL A 41 4.97 3.51 15.21
C VAL A 41 5.95 2.58 14.51
N LEU A 42 7.08 3.08 14.03
CA LEU A 42 8.08 2.26 13.37
C LEU A 42 9.15 1.76 14.34
N CYS A 43 9.40 0.45 14.29
CA CYS A 43 10.51 -0.16 15.03
C CYS A 43 11.86 0.07 14.35
N HIS A 44 11.87 0.22 13.02
CA HIS A 44 13.07 0.30 12.19
C HIS A 44 12.91 1.40 11.12
N PRO A 45 12.95 2.69 11.49
CA PRO A 45 12.88 3.77 10.50
C PRO A 45 14.03 3.65 9.51
N MET A 46 13.75 3.99 8.25
CA MET A 46 14.71 3.99 7.16
C MET A 46 14.99 5.43 6.73
N GLU A 47 16.26 5.73 6.48
CA GLU A 47 16.62 7.03 5.93
C GLU A 47 16.34 7.11 4.43
N LEU A 48 15.87 8.28 3.98
CA LEU A 48 15.57 8.50 2.56
C LEU A 48 16.79 8.27 1.67
N GLU A 49 17.99 8.49 2.19
CA GLU A 49 19.27 8.30 1.51
C GLU A 49 19.55 6.85 1.14
N GLU A 50 18.88 5.90 1.77
CA GLU A 50 18.97 4.47 1.44
C GLU A 50 18.24 4.12 0.14
N ILE A 51 17.21 4.90 -0.23
CA ILE A 51 16.55 4.79 -1.53
C ILE A 51 17.43 5.45 -2.59
N LYS A 52 17.93 4.66 -3.53
CA LYS A 52 18.89 5.13 -4.55
C LYS A 52 18.23 5.59 -5.83
N GLN A 53 17.04 5.07 -6.13
CA GLN A 53 16.27 5.38 -7.34
C GLN A 53 14.77 5.17 -7.06
N CYS A 54 13.92 5.93 -7.75
CA CYS A 54 12.48 5.74 -7.75
C CYS A 54 11.92 6.21 -9.09
N ASP A 55 11.54 5.27 -9.95
CA ASP A 55 10.92 5.55 -11.25
C ASP A 55 9.40 5.59 -11.12
N TYR A 56 8.86 4.70 -10.30
CA TYR A 56 7.44 4.56 -10.03
C TYR A 56 7.19 4.50 -8.53
N LEU A 57 6.12 5.17 -8.09
CA LEU A 57 5.64 5.11 -6.72
C LEU A 57 4.15 4.79 -6.74
N LEU A 58 3.72 3.71 -6.13
CA LEU A 58 2.32 3.31 -6.08
C LEU A 58 1.78 3.43 -4.66
N LEU A 59 0.65 4.12 -4.53
CA LEU A 59 -0.09 4.24 -3.28
C LEU A 59 -1.36 3.42 -3.35
N SER A 60 -1.54 2.52 -2.38
CA SER A 60 -2.80 1.81 -2.21
C SER A 60 -3.91 2.76 -1.75
N HIS A 61 -3.58 3.64 -0.82
CA HIS A 61 -4.41 4.72 -0.27
C HIS A 61 -3.51 5.77 0.39
N ILE A 62 -4.11 6.83 0.94
CA ILE A 62 -3.34 7.96 1.46
C ILE A 62 -3.39 8.14 2.98
N HIS A 63 -3.48 7.05 3.75
CA HIS A 63 -3.17 7.13 5.16
C HIS A 63 -1.69 7.50 5.37
N ILE A 64 -1.38 8.02 6.57
CA ILE A 64 -0.04 8.53 6.89
C ILE A 64 1.05 7.47 6.72
N ASP A 65 0.77 6.26 7.18
CA ASP A 65 1.65 5.11 7.13
C ASP A 65 1.85 4.51 5.73
N HIS A 66 1.27 5.15 4.70
CA HIS A 66 1.44 4.82 3.29
C HIS A 66 1.98 6.01 2.48
N ALA A 67 1.62 7.25 2.83
CA ALA A 67 1.84 8.41 1.98
C ALA A 67 2.69 9.53 2.59
N ALA A 68 3.03 9.50 3.88
CA ALA A 68 3.68 10.62 4.55
C ALA A 68 5.03 11.04 3.94
N ASP A 69 5.79 10.10 3.40
CA ASP A 69 7.12 10.39 2.82
C ASP A 69 7.10 10.71 1.31
N VAL A 70 5.92 10.72 0.66
CA VAL A 70 5.80 10.95 -0.79
C VAL A 70 6.39 12.29 -1.23
N ALA A 71 6.18 13.37 -0.46
CA ALA A 71 6.74 14.68 -0.79
C ALA A 71 8.28 14.66 -0.80
N ARG A 72 8.90 14.05 0.21
CA ARG A 72 10.36 13.92 0.31
C ARG A 72 10.92 13.04 -0.81
N ILE A 73 10.20 11.97 -1.18
CA ILE A 73 10.59 11.10 -2.28
C ILE A 73 10.49 11.84 -3.61
N GLN A 74 9.42 12.60 -3.86
CA GLN A 74 9.27 13.38 -5.09
C GLN A 74 10.32 14.50 -5.18
N GLU A 75 10.68 15.15 -4.08
CA GLU A 75 11.75 16.15 -4.04
C GLU A 75 13.10 15.53 -4.47
N LYS A 76 13.41 14.34 -3.95
CA LYS A 76 14.65 13.62 -4.29
C LYS A 76 14.65 13.05 -5.71
N PHE A 77 13.48 12.58 -6.19
CA PHE A 77 13.29 11.96 -7.50
C PHE A 77 12.19 12.69 -8.27
N PRO A 78 12.48 13.86 -8.84
CA PRO A 78 11.46 14.75 -9.42
C PRO A 78 10.74 14.16 -10.64
N ASP A 79 11.32 13.14 -11.27
CA ASP A 79 10.75 12.46 -12.44
C ASP A 79 9.89 11.24 -12.08
N VAL A 80 9.73 10.90 -10.79
CA VAL A 80 8.92 9.76 -10.35
C VAL A 80 7.48 9.90 -10.83
N VAL A 81 6.92 8.81 -11.37
CA VAL A 81 5.49 8.71 -11.68
C VAL A 81 4.77 8.15 -10.47
N ILE A 82 3.81 8.90 -9.93
CA ILE A 82 3.08 8.54 -8.71
C ILE A 82 1.68 8.05 -9.07
N PHE A 83 1.40 6.78 -8.83
CA PHE A 83 0.09 6.18 -8.98
C PHE A 83 -0.71 6.35 -7.69
N VAL A 84 -1.87 6.95 -7.79
CA VAL A 84 -2.79 7.11 -6.67
C VAL A 84 -4.23 7.08 -7.17
N GLY A 85 -5.15 6.60 -6.36
CA GLY A 85 -6.55 6.56 -6.70
C GLY A 85 -7.12 7.95 -7.06
N ASP A 86 -8.06 7.97 -8.00
CA ASP A 86 -8.61 9.20 -8.57
C ASP A 86 -9.25 10.12 -7.52
N LEU A 87 -9.92 9.53 -6.50
CA LEU A 87 -10.52 10.30 -5.41
C LEU A 87 -9.49 10.88 -4.44
N SER A 88 -8.34 10.24 -4.34
CA SER A 88 -7.27 10.61 -3.40
C SER A 88 -6.23 11.56 -3.99
N ALA A 89 -6.21 11.73 -5.31
CA ALA A 89 -5.16 12.49 -6.01
C ALA A 89 -5.12 13.97 -5.61
N ASP A 90 -6.26 14.68 -5.68
CA ASP A 90 -6.32 16.09 -5.30
C ASP A 90 -6.09 16.30 -3.80
N PRO A 91 -6.70 15.51 -2.88
CA PRO A 91 -6.37 15.53 -1.47
C PRO A 91 -4.88 15.31 -1.16
N LEU A 92 -4.23 14.36 -1.83
CA LEU A 92 -2.80 14.11 -1.66
C LEU A 92 -1.95 15.32 -2.07
N CYS A 93 -2.25 15.90 -3.24
CA CYS A 93 -1.56 17.09 -3.74
C CYS A 93 -1.70 18.28 -2.79
N GLU A 94 -2.92 18.51 -2.29
CA GLU A 94 -3.19 19.61 -1.34
C GLU A 94 -2.45 19.36 -0.01
N TRP A 95 -2.51 18.13 0.49
CA TRP A 95 -1.90 17.77 1.76
C TRP A 95 -0.38 17.92 1.75
N LEU A 96 0.28 17.35 0.73
CA LEU A 96 1.74 17.26 0.69
C LEU A 96 2.39 18.38 -0.13
N ASN A 97 1.60 19.22 -0.80
CA ASN A 97 2.08 20.26 -1.70
C ASN A 97 3.07 19.73 -2.76
N ILE A 98 2.73 18.59 -3.37
CA ILE A 98 3.56 17.91 -4.36
C ILE A 98 3.24 18.34 -5.80
N ASN A 99 4.12 17.99 -6.74
CA ASN A 99 3.91 18.25 -8.16
C ASN A 99 2.85 17.32 -8.75
N CYS A 100 1.62 17.81 -8.91
CA CYS A 100 0.49 17.05 -9.42
C CYS A 100 0.64 16.64 -10.90
N ALA A 101 1.55 17.24 -11.67
CA ALA A 101 1.80 16.82 -13.05
C ALA A 101 2.46 15.42 -13.15
N ARG A 102 2.98 14.91 -12.04
CA ARG A 102 3.58 13.58 -11.95
C ARG A 102 2.61 12.52 -11.41
N ILE A 103 1.36 12.89 -11.15
CA ILE A 103 0.32 11.98 -10.66
C ILE A 103 -0.33 11.23 -11.82
N CYS A 104 -0.25 9.92 -11.79
CA CYS A 104 -1.06 9.01 -12.58
C CYS A 104 -2.28 8.61 -11.74
N ARG A 105 -3.44 9.18 -12.07
CA ARG A 105 -4.71 8.86 -11.38
C ARG A 105 -5.21 7.52 -11.84
N VAL A 106 -5.40 6.59 -10.92
CA VAL A 106 -5.84 5.24 -11.24
C VAL A 106 -7.26 4.96 -10.74
N ARG A 107 -7.96 4.06 -11.43
CA ARG A 107 -9.32 3.63 -11.08
C ARG A 107 -9.40 2.10 -11.06
N SER A 108 -10.14 1.58 -10.11
CA SER A 108 -10.43 0.15 -10.07
C SER A 108 -11.11 -0.30 -11.37
N GLY A 109 -10.66 -1.43 -11.90
CA GLY A 109 -11.14 -1.99 -13.15
C GLY A 109 -10.29 -1.65 -14.36
N GLU A 110 -9.42 -0.66 -14.25
CA GLU A 110 -8.56 -0.20 -15.35
C GLU A 110 -7.18 -0.85 -15.34
N VAL A 111 -6.52 -0.76 -16.49
CA VAL A 111 -5.16 -1.27 -16.74
C VAL A 111 -4.34 -0.15 -17.33
N TYR A 112 -3.16 0.08 -16.77
CA TYR A 112 -2.23 1.12 -17.19
C TYR A 112 -0.96 0.45 -17.69
N GLU A 113 -0.64 0.70 -18.97
CA GLU A 113 0.50 0.09 -19.67
C GLU A 113 1.59 1.14 -19.89
N PHE A 114 2.79 0.79 -19.44
CA PHE A 114 4.04 1.51 -19.69
C PHE A 114 5.02 0.56 -20.40
N ASP A 115 6.09 1.08 -20.95
CA ASP A 115 7.05 0.29 -21.72
C ASP A 115 7.62 -0.93 -20.95
N ASP A 116 7.66 -0.82 -19.62
CA ASP A 116 8.33 -1.80 -18.76
C ASP A 116 7.48 -2.24 -17.54
N LEU A 117 6.28 -1.71 -17.40
CA LEU A 117 5.38 -1.99 -16.28
C LEU A 117 3.92 -1.97 -16.73
N LEU A 118 3.19 -3.04 -16.40
CA LEU A 118 1.74 -3.05 -16.53
C LEU A 118 1.13 -3.06 -15.13
N VAL A 119 0.20 -2.13 -14.89
CA VAL A 119 -0.48 -1.96 -13.60
C VAL A 119 -1.97 -2.23 -13.78
N GLU A 120 -2.47 -3.31 -13.21
CA GLU A 120 -3.89 -3.61 -13.14
C GLU A 120 -4.43 -3.21 -11.77
N VAL A 121 -5.54 -2.49 -11.75
CA VAL A 121 -6.12 -1.91 -10.52
C VAL A 121 -7.39 -2.64 -10.11
N PHE A 122 -7.49 -2.98 -8.83
CA PHE A 122 -8.64 -3.63 -8.23
C PHE A 122 -9.12 -2.82 -7.03
N ALA A 123 -10.43 -2.72 -6.86
CA ALA A 123 -10.97 -2.16 -5.62
C ALA A 123 -10.55 -3.03 -4.44
N GLY A 124 -9.81 -2.44 -3.51
CA GLY A 124 -9.52 -3.04 -2.22
C GLY A 124 -10.58 -2.68 -1.17
N ARG A 125 -10.37 -3.15 0.05
CA ARG A 125 -11.19 -2.79 1.21
C ARG A 125 -10.25 -2.46 2.35
N HIS A 126 -10.39 -1.28 2.92
CA HIS A 126 -9.72 -0.96 4.17
C HIS A 126 -10.31 -1.77 5.31
N THR A 127 -9.51 -2.06 6.34
CA THR A 127 -10.01 -2.68 7.56
C THR A 127 -11.17 -1.85 8.13
N GLU A 128 -12.29 -2.49 8.41
CA GLU A 128 -13.46 -1.81 8.96
C GLU A 128 -13.12 -1.13 10.28
N SER A 129 -13.39 0.18 10.34
CA SER A 129 -13.51 0.85 11.62
C SER A 129 -14.96 0.72 12.09
N PRO A 130 -15.24 0.80 13.42
CA PRO A 130 -16.60 0.82 13.95
C PRO A 130 -17.49 1.96 13.40
N ARG A 131 -16.88 2.92 12.71
CA ARG A 131 -17.54 4.13 12.18
C ARG A 131 -17.79 4.08 10.67
N GLY A 132 -17.59 2.93 10.00
CA GLY A 132 -17.84 2.74 8.57
C GLY A 132 -16.59 2.93 7.69
N TYR A 133 -16.71 2.51 6.42
CA TYR A 133 -15.58 2.35 5.49
C TYR A 133 -15.02 3.67 4.97
N TYR A 134 -15.88 4.50 4.45
CA TYR A 134 -15.47 5.70 3.71
C TYR A 134 -16.17 6.89 4.32
N ARG A 135 -15.43 7.71 5.04
CA ARG A 135 -16.00 8.87 5.73
C ARG A 135 -16.09 10.12 4.86
N GLY A 136 -15.74 10.00 3.60
CA GLY A 136 -15.59 11.14 2.71
C GLY A 136 -14.35 11.99 3.06
N ALA A 137 -14.09 12.96 2.19
CA ALA A 137 -12.97 13.88 2.38
C ALA A 137 -13.27 14.79 3.59
N LYS A 138 -12.61 14.54 4.71
CA LYS A 138 -12.53 15.51 5.79
C LYS A 138 -11.25 16.32 5.63
N LYS A 139 -11.23 17.54 6.14
CA LYS A 139 -10.02 18.35 6.15
C LYS A 139 -8.91 17.64 6.92
N PHE A 140 -7.70 17.68 6.41
CA PHE A 140 -6.51 17.03 7.00
C PHE A 140 -6.13 17.60 8.35
N ARG A 141 -6.48 18.86 8.59
CA ARG A 141 -6.08 19.60 9.77
C ARG A 141 -7.30 19.91 10.62
N ASN A 142 -7.15 19.69 11.90
CA ASN A 142 -8.05 20.21 12.91
C ASN A 142 -8.02 21.75 12.91
N GLN A 143 -8.99 22.38 13.61
CA GLN A 143 -9.04 23.85 13.71
C GLN A 143 -7.78 24.46 14.34
N ASP A 144 -7.07 23.72 15.16
CA ASP A 144 -5.80 24.10 15.79
C ASP A 144 -4.56 23.88 14.90
N GLY A 145 -4.77 23.38 13.66
CA GLY A 145 -3.70 23.07 12.71
C GLY A 145 -3.05 21.70 12.89
N SER A 146 -3.41 20.94 13.93
CA SER A 146 -2.92 19.59 14.14
C SER A 146 -3.50 18.62 13.11
N VAL A 147 -2.80 17.51 12.87
CA VAL A 147 -3.23 16.44 11.98
C VAL A 147 -3.83 15.31 12.79
N SER A 148 -5.07 14.94 12.48
CA SER A 148 -5.73 13.82 13.13
C SER A 148 -5.49 12.52 12.38
N LEU A 149 -4.88 11.55 13.04
CA LEU A 149 -4.67 10.20 12.49
C LEU A 149 -5.97 9.49 12.14
N SER A 150 -7.05 9.75 12.88
CA SER A 150 -8.34 9.09 12.69
C SER A 150 -9.21 9.69 11.59
N ASP A 151 -8.87 10.90 11.13
CA ASP A 151 -9.68 11.66 10.16
C ASP A 151 -8.99 11.80 8.79
N TRP A 152 -7.99 10.97 8.52
CA TRP A 152 -7.19 11.03 7.32
C TRP A 152 -7.97 10.60 6.09
N PHE A 153 -7.62 11.19 4.94
CA PHE A 153 -8.19 10.92 3.62
C PHE A 153 -8.00 9.50 3.13
N GLY A 154 -7.19 8.69 3.80
CA GLY A 154 -6.95 7.30 3.46
C GLY A 154 -8.21 6.45 3.36
N ASN A 155 -9.32 6.90 3.94
CA ASN A 155 -10.61 6.22 3.83
C ASN A 155 -11.43 6.60 2.59
N LEU A 156 -10.94 7.42 1.66
CA LEU A 156 -11.65 7.76 0.43
C LEU A 156 -11.77 6.57 -0.51
N GLU A 157 -10.67 5.83 -0.67
CA GLU A 157 -10.58 4.64 -1.48
C GLU A 157 -9.38 3.81 -1.06
N LEU A 158 -9.37 2.54 -1.44
CA LEU A 158 -8.20 1.68 -1.35
C LEU A 158 -8.10 0.84 -2.61
N ASN A 159 -6.91 0.81 -3.22
CA ASN A 159 -6.62 0.04 -4.40
C ASN A 159 -5.65 -1.10 -4.10
N ASN A 160 -5.94 -2.28 -4.61
CA ASN A 160 -5.00 -3.37 -4.74
C ASN A 160 -4.47 -3.39 -6.18
N TYR A 161 -3.26 -3.88 -6.38
CA TYR A 161 -2.61 -3.86 -7.69
C TYR A 161 -2.14 -5.24 -8.10
N ARG A 162 -2.18 -5.53 -9.41
CA ARG A 162 -1.35 -6.58 -10.00
C ARG A 162 -0.34 -5.91 -10.92
N LEU A 163 0.92 -6.08 -10.62
CA LEU A 163 2.03 -5.57 -11.40
C LEU A 163 2.56 -6.69 -12.30
N THR A 164 2.75 -6.39 -13.60
CA THR A 164 3.55 -7.25 -14.48
C THR A 164 4.80 -6.48 -14.84
N LEU A 165 5.95 -6.98 -14.41
CA LEU A 165 7.25 -6.36 -14.62
C LEU A 165 7.80 -6.68 -16.00
N CYS A 166 8.83 -5.94 -16.44
CA CYS A 166 9.44 -6.09 -17.76
C CYS A 166 9.98 -7.50 -18.08
N ASP A 167 10.29 -8.31 -17.08
CA ASP A 167 10.73 -9.70 -17.22
C ASP A 167 9.57 -10.71 -17.21
N GLY A 168 8.33 -10.23 -17.13
CA GLY A 168 7.11 -11.03 -17.06
C GLY A 168 6.75 -11.50 -15.65
N THR A 169 7.52 -11.17 -14.61
CA THR A 169 7.18 -11.45 -13.21
C THR A 169 5.90 -10.72 -12.83
N ARG A 170 4.95 -11.42 -12.21
CA ARG A 170 3.66 -10.88 -11.80
C ARG A 170 3.52 -10.88 -10.30
N ILE A 171 3.29 -9.69 -9.75
CA ILE A 171 3.19 -9.47 -8.31
C ILE A 171 1.78 -8.99 -8.00
N MET A 172 1.06 -9.70 -7.15
CA MET A 172 -0.21 -9.25 -6.60
C MET A 172 0.05 -8.51 -5.29
N VAL A 173 -0.36 -7.25 -5.23
CA VAL A 173 -0.27 -6.39 -4.05
C VAL A 173 -1.64 -6.31 -3.40
N TRP A 174 -1.81 -6.95 -2.26
CA TRP A 174 -2.97 -6.79 -1.37
C TRP A 174 -2.59 -5.84 -0.24
N ALA A 175 -2.85 -4.57 -0.45
CA ALA A 175 -2.58 -3.52 0.54
C ALA A 175 -3.69 -3.39 1.59
N GLY A 176 -4.77 -4.10 1.41
CA GLY A 176 -5.90 -4.19 2.33
C GLY A 176 -6.62 -5.52 2.17
N MET A 177 -7.91 -5.56 2.54
CA MET A 177 -8.73 -6.76 2.45
C MET A 177 -9.13 -7.06 1.00
N THR A 178 -9.37 -8.35 0.70
CA THR A 178 -9.85 -8.79 -0.61
C THR A 178 -11.28 -8.30 -0.85
N SER A 179 -11.55 -7.79 -2.06
CA SER A 179 -12.88 -7.37 -2.48
C SER A 179 -13.57 -8.42 -3.38
N GLN A 180 -14.89 -8.28 -3.55
CA GLN A 180 -15.62 -9.14 -4.48
C GLN A 180 -15.25 -8.87 -5.96
N ASP A 181 -14.93 -7.61 -6.31
CA ASP A 181 -14.38 -7.25 -7.61
C ASP A 181 -13.12 -8.04 -7.92
N GLN A 182 -12.19 -8.01 -6.99
CA GLN A 182 -10.92 -8.71 -7.11
C GLN A 182 -11.11 -10.23 -7.28
N LYS A 183 -12.00 -10.84 -6.47
CA LYS A 183 -12.33 -12.28 -6.59
C LYS A 183 -12.87 -12.66 -7.96
N ASN A 184 -13.74 -11.83 -8.51
CA ASN A 184 -14.36 -12.08 -9.80
C ASN A 184 -13.36 -11.96 -10.95
N ARG A 185 -12.49 -10.94 -10.89
CA ARG A 185 -11.52 -10.63 -11.95
C ARG A 185 -10.29 -11.55 -11.93
N LEU A 186 -9.90 -12.08 -10.76
CA LEU A 186 -8.72 -12.92 -10.62
C LEU A 186 -8.93 -14.39 -10.97
N ARG A 187 -10.13 -14.80 -11.33
CA ARG A 187 -10.39 -16.19 -11.78
C ARG A 187 -9.57 -16.52 -13.03
N GLY A 188 -8.67 -17.50 -12.90
CA GLY A 188 -7.78 -17.93 -14.00
C GLY A 188 -6.64 -16.98 -14.33
N VAL A 189 -6.49 -15.92 -13.58
CA VAL A 189 -5.37 -14.99 -13.73
C VAL A 189 -4.19 -15.48 -12.89
N ARG A 190 -3.02 -15.61 -13.52
CA ARG A 190 -1.82 -16.09 -12.83
C ARG A 190 -1.00 -14.94 -12.26
N SER A 191 -0.44 -15.18 -11.06
CA SER A 191 0.60 -14.35 -10.45
C SER A 191 1.68 -15.23 -9.84
N ASP A 192 2.86 -14.68 -9.64
CA ASP A 192 4.02 -15.43 -9.16
C ASP A 192 4.24 -15.20 -7.67
N ILE A 193 4.02 -13.95 -7.23
CA ILE A 193 4.25 -13.48 -5.85
C ILE A 193 3.02 -12.71 -5.38
N ALA A 194 2.72 -12.81 -4.07
CA ALA A 194 1.76 -11.95 -3.40
C ALA A 194 2.41 -11.21 -2.23
N LEU A 195 2.17 -9.90 -2.15
CA LEU A 195 2.39 -9.09 -0.96
C LEU A 195 1.05 -9.00 -0.23
N MET A 196 0.98 -9.53 1.00
CA MET A 196 -0.29 -9.72 1.72
C MET A 196 -0.36 -8.85 2.96
N HIS A 197 -1.32 -7.95 3.00
CA HIS A 197 -1.64 -7.19 4.21
C HIS A 197 -2.17 -8.12 5.31
N VAL A 198 -1.51 -8.11 6.47
CA VAL A 198 -1.95 -8.85 7.65
C VAL A 198 -2.91 -7.98 8.46
N SER A 199 -4.12 -8.48 8.66
CA SER A 199 -5.15 -7.84 9.47
C SER A 199 -5.97 -8.91 10.18
N PRO A 200 -6.35 -8.69 11.46
CA PRO A 200 -7.20 -9.63 12.19
C PRO A 200 -8.56 -9.88 11.52
N LYS A 201 -9.00 -8.97 10.66
CA LYS A 201 -10.28 -9.07 9.94
C LYS A 201 -10.14 -9.65 8.53
N GLN A 202 -8.93 -10.08 8.14
CA GLN A 202 -8.71 -10.73 6.85
C GLN A 202 -9.31 -12.13 6.85
N ASP A 203 -10.06 -12.46 5.80
CA ASP A 203 -10.51 -13.82 5.53
C ASP A 203 -9.32 -14.61 4.93
N PHE A 204 -8.53 -15.22 5.80
CA PHE A 204 -7.33 -15.97 5.41
C PHE A 204 -7.66 -17.21 4.57
N ASP A 205 -8.79 -17.88 4.83
CA ASP A 205 -9.22 -19.04 4.04
C ASP A 205 -9.54 -18.62 2.60
N GLN A 206 -10.20 -17.49 2.45
CA GLN A 206 -10.50 -16.96 1.13
C GLN A 206 -9.24 -16.48 0.41
N PHE A 207 -8.34 -15.84 1.14
CA PHE A 207 -7.03 -15.44 0.62
C PHE A 207 -6.25 -16.67 0.12
N ALA A 208 -6.17 -17.74 0.93
CA ALA A 208 -5.49 -18.98 0.54
C ALA A 208 -6.08 -19.58 -0.75
N ARG A 209 -7.42 -19.66 -0.85
CA ARG A 209 -8.08 -20.11 -2.09
C ARG A 209 -7.74 -19.27 -3.33
N LEU A 210 -7.57 -17.96 -3.17
CA LEU A 210 -7.14 -17.08 -4.27
C LEU A 210 -5.69 -17.31 -4.64
N VAL A 211 -4.81 -17.44 -3.66
CA VAL A 211 -3.38 -17.75 -3.85
C VAL A 211 -3.23 -19.04 -4.68
N GLU A 212 -3.94 -20.10 -4.29
CA GLU A 212 -3.94 -21.37 -5.02
C GLU A 212 -4.49 -21.21 -6.45
N ALA A 213 -5.65 -20.57 -6.60
CA ALA A 213 -6.30 -20.37 -7.90
C ALA A 213 -5.43 -19.56 -8.88
N MET A 214 -4.63 -18.64 -8.38
CA MET A 214 -3.71 -17.80 -9.16
C MET A 214 -2.37 -18.48 -9.41
N GLY A 215 -2.08 -19.61 -8.75
CA GLY A 215 -0.80 -20.31 -8.86
C GLY A 215 0.36 -19.55 -8.23
N ILE A 216 0.08 -18.71 -7.22
CA ILE A 216 1.09 -17.95 -6.48
C ILE A 216 1.95 -18.93 -5.67
N ARG A 217 3.26 -18.77 -5.76
CA ARG A 217 4.24 -19.63 -5.08
C ARG A 217 4.88 -19.00 -3.87
N ILE A 218 4.91 -17.66 -3.81
CA ILE A 218 5.55 -16.90 -2.74
C ILE A 218 4.52 -15.90 -2.19
N VAL A 219 4.31 -15.94 -0.88
CA VAL A 219 3.49 -14.97 -0.17
C VAL A 219 4.37 -14.26 0.84
N ILE A 220 4.40 -12.93 0.78
CA ILE A 220 5.16 -12.08 1.71
C ILE A 220 4.15 -11.30 2.55
N PRO A 221 3.98 -11.63 3.84
CA PRO A 221 3.10 -10.88 4.73
C PRO A 221 3.72 -9.54 5.09
N HIS A 222 2.88 -8.52 5.25
CA HIS A 222 3.32 -7.17 5.62
C HIS A 222 2.30 -6.45 6.51
N HIS A 223 2.65 -5.27 7.02
CA HIS A 223 1.83 -4.40 7.86
C HIS A 223 1.60 -4.93 9.30
N TYR A 224 2.29 -5.95 9.72
CA TYR A 224 2.17 -6.51 11.06
C TYR A 224 2.94 -5.70 12.13
N ASP A 225 4.04 -5.05 11.76
CA ASP A 225 4.86 -4.19 12.60
C ASP A 225 4.11 -2.92 13.04
N PHE A 226 3.40 -2.28 12.11
CA PHE A 226 2.56 -1.12 12.40
C PHE A 226 1.46 -1.46 13.41
N THR A 227 0.88 -2.65 13.30
CA THR A 227 -0.20 -3.10 14.17
C THR A 227 0.24 -3.11 15.64
N GLU A 228 1.44 -3.59 15.93
CA GLU A 228 1.97 -3.61 17.31
C GLU A 228 2.20 -2.18 17.85
N GLY A 229 2.84 -1.30 17.08
CA GLY A 229 3.09 0.08 17.46
C GLY A 229 1.78 0.86 17.66
N PHE A 230 0.85 0.71 16.72
CA PHE A 230 -0.46 1.36 16.77
C PHE A 230 -1.27 0.96 18.00
N PHE A 231 -1.28 -0.31 18.37
CA PHE A 231 -1.99 -0.76 19.57
C PHE A 231 -1.36 -0.27 20.87
N LYS A 232 -0.05 -0.10 20.93
CA LYS A 232 0.62 0.53 22.08
C LYS A 232 0.21 2.00 22.26
N MET A 233 -0.01 2.71 21.14
CA MET A 233 -0.42 4.12 21.16
C MET A 233 -1.91 4.35 21.36
N MET A 234 -2.75 3.40 20.96
CA MET A 234 -4.21 3.51 21.02
C MET A 234 -4.87 2.32 21.76
N PRO A 235 -4.69 2.23 23.11
CA PRO A 235 -5.31 1.17 23.90
C PRO A 235 -6.84 1.12 23.76
N GLU A 236 -7.49 2.25 23.48
CA GLU A 236 -8.93 2.34 23.24
C GLU A 236 -9.37 1.63 21.95
N ALA A 237 -8.53 1.63 20.91
CA ALA A 237 -8.84 0.92 19.67
C ALA A 237 -8.91 -0.61 19.85
N MET A 238 -8.22 -1.13 20.86
CA MET A 238 -8.26 -2.55 21.20
C MET A 238 -9.54 -2.98 21.92
N LYS A 239 -10.22 -2.07 22.62
CA LYS A 239 -11.45 -2.40 23.33
C LYS A 239 -12.59 -2.79 22.38
N ASP A 240 -12.54 -2.31 21.14
CA ASP A 240 -13.53 -2.59 20.11
C ASP A 240 -13.24 -3.86 19.31
N MET A 241 -12.10 -4.51 19.55
CA MET A 241 -11.78 -5.81 18.94
C MET A 241 -12.44 -6.92 19.77
N SER A 242 -13.15 -7.84 19.10
CA SER A 242 -13.68 -9.02 19.78
C SER A 242 -12.55 -9.81 20.43
N ARG A 243 -12.82 -10.45 21.57
CA ARG A 243 -11.83 -11.29 22.28
C ARG A 243 -11.21 -12.37 21.37
N GLU A 244 -11.99 -12.95 20.44
CA GLU A 244 -11.53 -13.92 19.47
C GLU A 244 -10.42 -13.37 18.54
N ASN A 245 -10.43 -12.08 18.23
CA ASN A 245 -9.40 -11.47 17.41
C ASN A 245 -8.13 -11.09 18.20
N GLN A 246 -8.20 -11.02 19.52
CA GLN A 246 -7.06 -10.71 20.39
C GLN A 246 -6.17 -11.92 20.68
N GLU A 247 -6.70 -13.14 20.54
CA GLU A 247 -5.96 -14.38 20.81
C GLU A 247 -5.10 -14.87 19.63
N HIS A 248 -5.19 -14.17 18.48
CA HIS A 248 -4.44 -14.50 17.26
C HIS A 248 -3.27 -13.55 16.95
N PHE A 249 -2.86 -12.71 17.92
CA PHE A 249 -1.68 -11.83 17.85
C PHE A 249 -0.62 -12.17 18.90
#